data_f98d3d216d66d306ec056e319cb04cca
#
_entry.id   f98d3d216d66d306ec056e319cb04cca
#
_cell.length_a   1.000
_cell.length_b   1.000
_cell.length_c   1.000
_cell.angle_alpha   90.00
_cell.angle_beta   90.00
_cell.angle_gamma   90.00
#
_symmetry.space_group_name_H-M   'P 1'
#
loop_
_entity.id
_entity.type
_entity.pdbx_description
1 polymer ?
#
loop_
_entity_poly.entity_id
_entity_poly.type
_entity_poly.pdbx_seq_one_letter_code
_entity_poly.pdbx_strand_id
1 'polypeptide(L)'
;MSINIPQALDRLCFRYPSMLVDAISEHERGRRLVAVKNVTVNEEFFQGHFPGAPLLPGVLMLESLSQVATILLVERGDARPNTRVFLRGVNNAKFRRQVVPGDRLRLEISLGRRRRSLARAQAAAFVGDQVVAECELILGLVPDAIDIDPTALVHSTAVIGEGTTIGPHATIGAHVRLGANCRVGASAVIDGWTEIGDDTEVFPFASIGQIPQDLKFRGEETRLVIGSRNIFREFVTINRGTRGGGGVTSIGDRIVFMAYVHVAHDCHVG
;
A
#
# COMPACT_ATOMS: atom_id res chain seq x y z
N MET A 1 -13.27 -5.36 19.25
CA MET A 1 -11.93 -4.86 19.59
C MET A 1 -11.92 -3.37 19.26
N SER A 2 -11.60 -2.51 20.24
CA SER A 2 -11.41 -1.08 19.97
C SER A 2 -10.13 -0.90 19.15
N ILE A 3 -10.24 -0.22 18.01
CA ILE A 3 -9.06 0.16 17.23
C ILE A 3 -8.31 1.22 18.06
N ASN A 4 -7.03 0.98 18.31
CA ASN A 4 -6.18 2.00 18.91
C ASN A 4 -5.97 3.12 17.85
N ILE A 5 -6.57 4.28 18.09
CA ILE A 5 -6.58 5.42 17.18
C ILE A 5 -5.17 5.86 16.76
N PRO A 6 -4.18 6.02 17.65
CA PRO A 6 -2.82 6.33 17.23
C PRO A 6 -2.30 5.35 16.18
N GLN A 7 -2.53 4.04 16.35
CA GLN A 7 -2.08 3.03 15.39
C GLN A 7 -2.84 3.08 14.05
N ALA A 8 -4.13 3.42 14.05
CA ALA A 8 -4.89 3.59 12.81
C ALA A 8 -4.47 4.87 12.08
N LEU A 9 -4.21 5.95 12.82
CA LEU A 9 -3.76 7.22 12.26
C LEU A 9 -2.32 7.15 11.73
N ASP A 10 -1.44 6.39 12.37
CA ASP A 10 -0.07 6.18 11.90
C ASP A 10 -0.01 5.47 10.53
N ARG A 11 -1.05 4.73 10.20
CA ARG A 11 -1.19 4.03 8.91
C ARG A 11 -1.76 4.91 7.79
N LEU A 12 -2.21 6.12 8.11
CA LEU A 12 -2.72 7.06 7.12
C LEU A 12 -1.62 7.99 6.61
N CYS A 13 -1.75 8.41 5.37
CA CYS A 13 -0.88 9.45 4.79
C CYS A 13 -1.25 10.87 5.25
N PHE A 14 -2.36 11.05 6.00
CA PHE A 14 -2.79 12.34 6.52
C PHE A 14 -2.04 12.69 7.81
N ARG A 15 -1.69 13.97 7.97
CA ARG A 15 -1.05 14.53 9.16
C ARG A 15 -1.70 15.87 9.49
N TYR A 16 -1.49 16.34 10.71
CA TYR A 16 -1.86 17.70 11.08
C TYR A 16 -1.26 18.73 10.10
N PRO A 17 -2.00 19.76 9.67
CA PRO A 17 -3.36 20.13 10.09
C PRO A 17 -4.50 19.49 9.29
N SER A 18 -4.23 18.61 8.32
CA SER A 18 -5.25 18.01 7.43
C SER A 18 -6.05 16.88 8.08
N MET A 19 -5.72 16.42 9.28
CA MET A 19 -6.43 15.36 9.98
C MET A 19 -7.74 15.91 10.56
N LEU A 20 -8.86 15.34 10.12
CA LEU A 20 -10.21 15.77 10.53
C LEU A 20 -10.98 14.73 11.36
N VAL A 21 -10.34 13.60 11.69
CA VAL A 21 -10.96 12.52 12.48
C VAL A 21 -10.31 12.45 13.84
N ASP A 22 -11.11 12.58 14.92
CA ASP A 22 -10.61 12.60 16.29
C ASP A 22 -10.66 11.23 16.97
N ALA A 23 -11.67 10.40 16.62
CA ALA A 23 -11.90 9.11 17.27
C ALA A 23 -12.60 8.12 16.37
N ILE A 24 -12.41 6.81 16.63
CA ILE A 24 -13.19 5.72 16.06
C ILE A 24 -14.06 5.18 17.18
N SER A 25 -15.39 5.15 17.00
CA SER A 25 -16.36 4.72 17.99
C SER A 25 -16.86 3.28 17.76
N GLU A 26 -17.01 2.88 16.49
CA GLU A 26 -17.47 1.54 16.14
C GLU A 26 -16.71 1.01 14.93
N HIS A 27 -16.45 -0.30 14.92
CA HIS A 27 -15.77 -0.95 13.82
C HIS A 27 -16.35 -2.34 13.55
N GLU A 28 -16.90 -2.53 12.37
CA GLU A 28 -17.24 -3.82 11.80
C GLU A 28 -16.22 -4.13 10.71
N ARG A 29 -15.31 -5.05 11.00
CA ARG A 29 -14.12 -5.32 10.19
C ARG A 29 -14.42 -5.47 8.71
N GLY A 30 -13.83 -4.60 7.90
CA GLY A 30 -13.94 -4.61 6.44
C GLY A 30 -15.29 -4.21 5.86
N ARG A 31 -16.27 -3.84 6.68
CA ARG A 31 -17.64 -3.49 6.22
C ARG A 31 -18.08 -2.09 6.60
N ARG A 32 -17.98 -1.75 7.89
CA ARG A 32 -18.49 -0.48 8.42
C ARG A 32 -17.52 0.12 9.45
N LEU A 33 -17.37 1.42 9.41
CA LEU A 33 -16.60 2.19 10.41
C LEU A 33 -17.43 3.40 10.82
N VAL A 34 -17.46 3.68 12.11
CA VAL A 34 -18.02 4.90 12.67
C VAL A 34 -16.91 5.66 13.39
N ALA A 35 -16.75 6.90 13.03
CA ALA A 35 -15.77 7.79 13.61
C ALA A 35 -16.42 9.08 14.13
N VAL A 36 -15.64 9.85 14.85
CA VAL A 36 -16.07 11.10 15.48
C VAL A 36 -15.14 12.23 15.03
N LYS A 37 -15.74 13.37 14.71
CA LYS A 37 -15.08 14.67 14.62
C LYS A 37 -15.76 15.65 15.56
N ASN A 38 -14.99 16.25 16.45
CA ASN A 38 -15.46 17.35 17.28
C ASN A 38 -15.24 18.66 16.51
N VAL A 39 -16.28 19.44 16.35
CA VAL A 39 -16.21 20.72 15.63
C VAL A 39 -15.87 21.81 16.64
N THR A 40 -14.62 22.31 16.58
CA THR A 40 -14.13 23.30 17.54
C THR A 40 -13.97 24.67 16.90
N VAL A 41 -14.20 25.75 17.67
CA VAL A 41 -14.02 27.12 17.19
C VAL A 41 -12.57 27.46 16.85
N ASN A 42 -11.61 26.67 17.33
CA ASN A 42 -10.17 26.89 17.11
C ASN A 42 -9.67 26.43 15.73
N GLU A 43 -10.55 25.84 14.90
CA GLU A 43 -10.17 25.46 13.54
C GLU A 43 -10.07 26.69 12.64
N GLU A 44 -8.94 26.87 11.95
CA GLU A 44 -8.57 28.08 11.23
C GLU A 44 -9.61 28.53 10.17
N PHE A 45 -10.29 27.59 9.52
CA PHE A 45 -11.27 27.90 8.49
C PHE A 45 -12.49 28.68 9.02
N PHE A 46 -12.78 28.66 10.33
CA PHE A 46 -13.88 29.45 10.91
C PHE A 46 -13.59 30.95 10.93
N GLN A 47 -12.33 31.39 10.80
CA GLN A 47 -12.01 32.81 10.67
C GLN A 47 -12.59 33.41 9.37
N GLY A 48 -12.72 32.60 8.31
CA GLY A 48 -13.20 33.03 7.01
C GLY A 48 -14.57 32.48 6.61
N HIS A 49 -15.06 31.40 7.24
CA HIS A 49 -16.28 30.70 6.82
C HIS A 49 -17.32 30.60 7.97
N PHE A 50 -18.03 31.69 8.35
CA PHE A 50 -17.96 33.07 7.86
C PHE A 50 -17.71 33.99 9.04
N PRO A 51 -17.13 35.19 8.86
CA PRO A 51 -16.92 36.15 9.95
C PRO A 51 -18.21 36.44 10.72
N GLY A 52 -18.19 36.19 12.04
CA GLY A 52 -19.35 36.39 12.91
C GLY A 52 -20.45 35.32 12.83
N ALA A 53 -20.37 34.37 11.90
CA ALA A 53 -21.30 33.26 11.73
C ALA A 53 -20.54 31.96 11.34
N PRO A 54 -19.80 31.35 12.26
CA PRO A 54 -18.96 30.21 11.94
C PRO A 54 -19.80 28.99 11.53
N LEU A 55 -19.50 28.46 10.35
CA LEU A 55 -20.16 27.32 9.73
C LEU A 55 -19.10 26.35 9.20
N LEU A 56 -19.21 25.06 9.53
CA LEU A 56 -18.32 24.05 8.98
C LEU A 56 -18.54 23.92 7.48
N PRO A 57 -17.50 24.14 6.64
CA PRO A 57 -17.64 23.97 5.20
C PRO A 57 -18.08 22.55 4.83
N GLY A 58 -19.09 22.44 3.96
CA GLY A 58 -19.63 21.14 3.53
C GLY A 58 -18.57 20.23 2.93
N VAL A 59 -17.62 20.81 2.20
CA VAL A 59 -16.48 20.08 1.61
C VAL A 59 -15.57 19.45 2.67
N LEU A 60 -15.43 20.04 3.84
CA LEU A 60 -14.66 19.45 4.94
C LEU A 60 -15.40 18.30 5.62
N MET A 61 -16.74 18.28 5.58
CA MET A 61 -17.52 17.10 5.98
C MET A 61 -17.26 15.94 5.00
N LEU A 62 -17.21 16.20 3.70
CA LEU A 62 -16.87 15.18 2.69
C LEU A 62 -15.45 14.67 2.87
N GLU A 63 -14.50 15.57 3.16
CA GLU A 63 -13.12 15.18 3.44
C GLU A 63 -13.02 14.32 4.70
N SER A 64 -13.70 14.69 5.78
CA SER A 64 -13.75 13.87 7.00
C SER A 64 -14.29 12.46 6.73
N LEU A 65 -15.36 12.33 5.94
CA LEU A 65 -15.92 11.05 5.50
C LEU A 65 -14.94 10.26 4.61
N SER A 66 -14.20 10.95 3.74
CA SER A 66 -13.17 10.35 2.88
C SER A 66 -12.01 9.78 3.72
N GLN A 67 -11.59 10.47 4.77
CA GLN A 67 -10.56 9.98 5.69
C GLN A 67 -11.02 8.72 6.44
N VAL A 68 -12.24 8.69 6.94
CA VAL A 68 -12.83 7.49 7.58
C VAL A 68 -12.89 6.32 6.59
N ALA A 69 -13.27 6.58 5.34
CA ALA A 69 -13.29 5.55 4.31
C ALA A 69 -11.89 5.01 3.99
N THR A 70 -10.87 5.88 4.02
CA THR A 70 -9.47 5.48 3.83
C THR A 70 -9.00 4.56 4.97
N ILE A 71 -9.34 4.87 6.22
CA ILE A 71 -9.05 3.99 7.38
C ILE A 71 -9.64 2.60 7.15
N LEU A 72 -10.92 2.53 6.75
CA LEU A 72 -11.61 1.26 6.53
C LEU A 72 -11.04 0.47 5.34
N LEU A 73 -10.55 1.14 4.28
CA LEU A 73 -9.85 0.50 3.16
C LEU A 73 -8.53 -0.15 3.59
N VAL A 74 -7.75 0.54 4.43
CA VAL A 74 -6.51 0.00 5.00
C VAL A 74 -6.81 -1.19 5.91
N GLU A 75 -7.80 -1.07 6.78
CA GLU A 75 -8.22 -2.16 7.69
C GLU A 75 -8.75 -3.40 6.96
N ARG A 76 -9.42 -3.22 5.83
CA ARG A 76 -9.89 -4.31 4.98
C ARG A 76 -8.75 -4.98 4.19
N GLY A 77 -7.60 -4.33 4.09
CA GLY A 77 -6.47 -4.78 3.27
C GLY A 77 -6.60 -4.40 1.79
N ASP A 78 -7.53 -3.53 1.44
CA ASP A 78 -7.68 -3.00 0.08
C ASP A 78 -6.66 -1.91 -0.25
N ALA A 79 -6.17 -1.24 0.78
CA ALA A 79 -5.08 -0.29 0.73
C ALA A 79 -4.02 -0.68 1.75
N ARG A 80 -2.75 -0.38 1.46
CA ARG A 80 -1.66 -0.58 2.43
C ARG A 80 -1.59 0.58 3.41
N PRO A 81 -0.94 0.40 4.56
CA PRO A 81 -0.53 1.53 5.36
C PRO A 81 0.23 2.54 4.51
N ASN A 82 -0.08 3.82 4.65
CA ASN A 82 0.47 4.93 3.88
C ASN A 82 0.13 4.98 2.37
N THR A 83 -0.69 4.06 1.84
CA THR A 83 -1.23 4.21 0.49
C THR A 83 -1.99 5.53 0.38
N ARG A 84 -1.65 6.32 -0.64
CA ARG A 84 -2.38 7.56 -0.92
C ARG A 84 -3.74 7.23 -1.52
N VAL A 85 -4.77 7.45 -0.73
CA VAL A 85 -6.17 7.37 -1.15
C VAL A 85 -6.67 8.79 -1.32
N PHE A 86 -7.26 9.09 -2.45
CA PHE A 86 -7.80 10.42 -2.72
C PHE A 86 -9.22 10.36 -3.26
N LEU A 87 -9.98 11.39 -3.00
CA LEU A 87 -11.35 11.53 -3.47
C LEU A 87 -11.34 11.82 -4.98
N ARG A 88 -11.82 10.88 -5.78
CA ARG A 88 -11.96 11.04 -7.25
C ARG A 88 -13.30 11.59 -7.67
N GLY A 89 -14.32 11.38 -6.87
CA GLY A 89 -15.65 11.87 -7.16
C GLY A 89 -16.60 11.68 -6.00
N VAL A 90 -17.66 12.44 -6.02
CA VAL A 90 -18.77 12.38 -5.05
C VAL A 90 -20.07 12.34 -5.82
N ASN A 91 -20.88 11.33 -5.56
CA ASN A 91 -22.23 11.22 -6.12
C ASN A 91 -23.27 11.54 -5.05
N ASN A 92 -24.38 12.14 -5.46
CA ASN A 92 -25.54 12.36 -4.62
C ASN A 92 -25.26 13.07 -3.30
N ALA A 93 -24.27 13.98 -3.26
CA ALA A 93 -23.97 14.75 -2.07
C ALA A 93 -25.14 15.64 -1.70
N LYS A 94 -25.59 15.55 -0.44
CA LYS A 94 -26.64 16.37 0.13
C LYS A 94 -26.22 16.88 1.50
N PHE A 95 -26.32 18.19 1.72
CA PHE A 95 -26.12 18.84 3.00
C PHE A 95 -27.48 19.27 3.54
N ARG A 96 -27.89 18.70 4.68
CA ARG A 96 -29.26 18.81 5.18
C ARG A 96 -29.40 19.78 6.33
N ARG A 97 -28.32 20.04 7.06
CA ARG A 97 -28.27 20.93 8.20
C ARG A 97 -26.91 21.61 8.27
N GLN A 98 -26.89 22.86 8.73
CA GLN A 98 -25.68 23.56 9.10
C GLN A 98 -25.03 22.90 10.30
N VAL A 99 -23.68 22.82 10.29
CA VAL A 99 -22.86 22.31 11.38
C VAL A 99 -22.01 23.46 11.90
N VAL A 100 -22.04 23.69 13.19
CA VAL A 100 -21.39 24.84 13.85
C VAL A 100 -20.43 24.40 14.95
N PRO A 101 -19.49 25.26 15.40
CA PRO A 101 -18.67 24.95 16.56
C PRO A 101 -19.50 24.52 17.77
N GLY A 102 -19.06 23.44 18.44
CA GLY A 102 -19.80 22.77 19.52
C GLY A 102 -20.57 21.52 19.06
N ASP A 103 -20.85 21.37 17.76
CA ASP A 103 -21.41 20.11 17.26
C ASP A 103 -20.36 18.98 17.32
N ARG A 104 -20.87 17.75 17.51
CA ARG A 104 -20.07 16.52 17.41
C ARG A 104 -20.58 15.69 16.25
N LEU A 105 -19.77 15.57 15.21
CA LEU A 105 -20.10 14.75 14.04
C LEU A 105 -19.81 13.28 14.32
N ARG A 106 -20.81 12.45 14.06
CA ARG A 106 -20.68 11.00 13.92
C ARG A 106 -20.60 10.69 12.42
N LEU A 107 -19.48 10.13 11.99
CA LEU A 107 -19.15 9.86 10.60
C LEU A 107 -19.28 8.36 10.34
N GLU A 108 -20.22 7.95 9.51
CA GLU A 108 -20.48 6.56 9.18
C GLU A 108 -20.07 6.24 7.76
N ILE A 109 -19.31 5.18 7.59
CA ILE A 109 -18.87 4.67 6.29
C ILE A 109 -19.21 3.19 6.15
N SER A 110 -19.75 2.82 4.99
CA SER A 110 -19.90 1.44 4.55
C SER A 110 -19.23 1.25 3.20
N LEU A 111 -18.25 0.33 3.11
CA LEU A 111 -17.54 0.06 1.87
C LEU A 111 -18.33 -0.89 0.97
N GLY A 112 -18.45 -0.49 -0.29
CA GLY A 112 -18.89 -1.33 -1.39
C GLY A 112 -17.77 -2.24 -1.95
N ARG A 113 -18.02 -2.85 -3.10
CA ARG A 113 -17.02 -3.66 -3.80
C ARG A 113 -15.92 -2.76 -4.40
N ARG A 114 -14.67 -3.19 -4.24
CA ARG A 114 -13.54 -2.59 -4.95
C ARG A 114 -13.48 -3.10 -6.38
N ARG A 115 -13.14 -2.23 -7.32
CA ARG A 115 -12.82 -2.59 -8.71
C ARG A 115 -11.50 -1.95 -9.10
N ARG A 116 -10.45 -2.75 -9.27
CA ARG A 116 -9.09 -2.29 -9.60
C ARG A 116 -8.58 -1.24 -8.58
N SER A 117 -8.24 -0.03 -9.05
CA SER A 117 -7.77 1.11 -8.24
C SER A 117 -8.88 2.01 -7.71
N LEU A 118 -10.17 1.60 -7.82
CA LEU A 118 -11.32 2.38 -7.37
C LEU A 118 -12.10 1.64 -6.29
N ALA A 119 -12.45 2.35 -5.24
CA ALA A 119 -13.37 1.90 -4.21
C ALA A 119 -14.57 2.86 -4.12
N ARG A 120 -15.74 2.32 -3.79
CA ARG A 120 -16.95 3.11 -3.51
C ARG A 120 -17.34 2.94 -2.06
N ALA A 121 -17.79 4.01 -1.45
CA ALA A 121 -18.28 4.00 -0.09
C ALA A 121 -19.57 4.80 0.03
N GLN A 122 -20.54 4.26 0.74
CA GLN A 122 -21.69 5.03 1.22
C GLN A 122 -21.26 5.74 2.50
N ALA A 123 -21.56 7.03 2.58
CA ALA A 123 -21.06 7.90 3.62
C ALA A 123 -22.18 8.80 4.16
N ALA A 124 -22.28 8.92 5.48
CA ALA A 124 -23.20 9.82 6.14
C ALA A 124 -22.57 10.45 7.39
N ALA A 125 -22.89 11.71 7.62
CA ALA A 125 -22.52 12.44 8.82
C ALA A 125 -23.78 12.83 9.61
N PHE A 126 -23.71 12.72 10.94
CA PHE A 126 -24.79 12.97 11.84
C PHE A 126 -24.38 13.93 12.96
N VAL A 127 -25.34 14.74 13.44
CA VAL A 127 -25.27 15.42 14.74
C VAL A 127 -26.43 14.91 15.58
N GLY A 128 -26.13 14.24 16.68
CA GLY A 128 -27.12 13.40 17.37
C GLY A 128 -27.65 12.32 16.42
N ASP A 129 -28.97 12.26 16.27
CA ASP A 129 -29.65 11.33 15.36
C ASP A 129 -29.99 11.94 13.99
N GLN A 130 -29.68 13.21 13.78
CA GLN A 130 -30.01 13.93 12.56
C GLN A 130 -28.91 13.80 11.52
N VAL A 131 -29.25 13.32 10.31
CA VAL A 131 -28.34 13.36 9.17
C VAL A 131 -28.05 14.79 8.77
N VAL A 132 -26.80 15.19 8.76
CA VAL A 132 -26.35 16.53 8.35
C VAL A 132 -25.72 16.52 6.95
N ALA A 133 -25.07 15.41 6.56
CA ALA A 133 -24.58 15.19 5.20
C ALA A 133 -24.67 13.72 4.81
N GLU A 134 -24.87 13.43 3.53
CA GLU A 134 -24.83 12.08 2.96
C GLU A 134 -24.31 12.12 1.54
N CYS A 135 -23.58 11.07 1.12
CA CYS A 135 -23.05 10.94 -0.25
C CYS A 135 -22.58 9.51 -0.55
N GLU A 136 -22.30 9.25 -1.83
CA GLU A 136 -21.46 8.14 -2.26
C GLU A 136 -20.08 8.69 -2.63
N LEU A 137 -19.04 8.21 -1.97
CA LEU A 137 -17.66 8.54 -2.26
C LEU A 137 -17.07 7.58 -3.31
N ILE A 138 -16.35 8.13 -4.27
CA ILE A 138 -15.52 7.38 -5.22
C ILE A 138 -14.07 7.68 -4.86
N LEU A 139 -13.39 6.68 -4.33
CA LEU A 139 -12.03 6.76 -3.83
C LEU A 139 -11.06 6.13 -4.83
N GLY A 140 -10.00 6.86 -5.18
CA GLY A 140 -8.89 6.38 -5.99
C GLY A 140 -7.73 5.97 -5.10
N LEU A 141 -7.22 4.76 -5.29
CA LEU A 141 -5.99 4.32 -4.68
C LEU A 141 -4.85 4.61 -5.64
N VAL A 142 -3.90 5.43 -5.21
CA VAL A 142 -2.66 5.65 -5.96
C VAL A 142 -1.72 4.54 -5.56
N PRO A 143 -1.27 3.72 -6.51
CA PRO A 143 -0.17 2.80 -6.25
C PRO A 143 1.01 3.58 -5.67
N ASP A 144 1.72 2.97 -4.73
CA ASP A 144 2.96 3.57 -4.26
C ASP A 144 3.91 3.73 -5.43
N ALA A 145 4.56 4.88 -5.53
CA ALA A 145 5.56 5.11 -6.57
C ALA A 145 6.69 4.08 -6.40
N ILE A 146 7.26 3.65 -7.53
CA ILE A 146 8.53 2.92 -7.50
C ILE A 146 9.56 3.87 -6.90
N ASP A 147 10.25 3.42 -5.85
CA ASP A 147 11.30 4.18 -5.17
C ASP A 147 12.64 3.50 -5.40
N ILE A 148 13.50 4.14 -6.18
CA ILE A 148 14.84 3.63 -6.52
C ILE A 148 15.88 4.57 -5.94
N ASP A 149 16.72 4.05 -5.06
CA ASP A 149 17.84 4.83 -4.53
C ASP A 149 18.75 5.31 -5.68
N PRO A 150 19.19 6.58 -5.68
CA PRO A 150 20.04 7.12 -6.76
C PRO A 150 21.34 6.38 -7.01
N THR A 151 21.83 5.62 -6.02
CA THR A 151 23.06 4.80 -6.15
C THR A 151 22.80 3.38 -6.64
N ALA A 152 21.53 2.97 -6.78
CA ALA A 152 21.19 1.66 -7.32
C ALA A 152 21.44 1.61 -8.84
N LEU A 153 21.90 0.47 -9.31
CA LEU A 153 22.11 0.21 -10.73
C LEU A 153 20.95 -0.63 -11.28
N VAL A 154 19.97 0.02 -11.88
CA VAL A 154 18.81 -0.65 -12.48
C VAL A 154 18.89 -0.56 -14.00
N HIS A 155 18.94 -1.72 -14.66
CA HIS A 155 18.99 -1.75 -16.13
C HIS A 155 17.68 -1.19 -16.72
N SER A 156 17.78 -0.44 -17.81
CA SER A 156 16.62 0.24 -18.43
C SER A 156 15.53 -0.69 -18.96
N THR A 157 15.84 -1.96 -19.20
CA THR A 157 14.89 -2.99 -19.65
C THR A 157 14.30 -3.81 -18.51
N ALA A 158 14.77 -3.62 -17.27
CA ALA A 158 14.18 -4.27 -16.12
C ALA A 158 12.73 -3.79 -15.92
N VAL A 159 11.86 -4.71 -15.58
CA VAL A 159 10.45 -4.39 -15.28
C VAL A 159 10.26 -4.37 -13.77
N ILE A 160 9.92 -3.21 -13.24
CA ILE A 160 9.73 -3.01 -11.80
C ILE A 160 8.25 -2.74 -11.55
N GLY A 161 7.62 -3.55 -10.71
CA GLY A 161 6.23 -3.38 -10.32
C GLY A 161 6.01 -2.17 -9.39
N GLU A 162 4.79 -1.67 -9.39
CA GLU A 162 4.37 -0.51 -8.58
C GLU A 162 4.63 -0.74 -7.09
N GLY A 163 5.05 0.31 -6.36
CA GLY A 163 5.32 0.25 -4.92
C GLY A 163 6.58 -0.51 -4.53
N THR A 164 7.36 -0.97 -5.50
CA THR A 164 8.64 -1.63 -5.24
C THR A 164 9.70 -0.61 -4.86
N THR A 165 10.48 -0.92 -3.83
CA THR A 165 11.61 -0.11 -3.36
C THR A 165 12.92 -0.82 -3.64
N ILE A 166 13.91 -0.08 -4.14
CA ILE A 166 15.26 -0.59 -4.44
C ILE A 166 16.26 0.25 -3.66
N GLY A 167 16.94 -0.40 -2.71
CA GLY A 167 17.88 0.23 -1.80
C GLY A 167 19.23 0.59 -2.43
N PRO A 168 20.08 1.30 -1.67
CA PRO A 168 21.34 1.81 -2.16
C PRO A 168 22.29 0.70 -2.66
N HIS A 169 22.98 0.99 -3.75
CA HIS A 169 23.96 0.09 -4.39
C HIS A 169 23.39 -1.28 -4.82
N ALA A 170 22.06 -1.48 -4.81
CA ALA A 170 21.46 -2.68 -5.36
C ALA A 170 21.65 -2.72 -6.88
N THR A 171 21.79 -3.92 -7.44
CA THR A 171 21.95 -4.11 -8.89
C THR A 171 20.80 -4.96 -9.43
N ILE A 172 20.08 -4.45 -10.44
CA ILE A 172 18.98 -5.14 -11.11
C ILE A 172 19.31 -5.29 -12.59
N GLY A 173 19.43 -6.53 -13.04
CA GLY A 173 19.86 -6.87 -14.40
C GLY A 173 18.77 -6.68 -15.47
N ALA A 174 19.18 -6.82 -16.73
CA ALA A 174 18.39 -6.48 -17.93
C ALA A 174 17.10 -7.31 -18.11
N HIS A 175 17.09 -8.55 -17.68
CA HIS A 175 15.98 -9.48 -17.88
C HIS A 175 15.20 -9.76 -16.60
N VAL A 176 15.38 -8.92 -15.59
CA VAL A 176 14.71 -9.04 -14.30
C VAL A 176 13.31 -8.46 -14.36
N ARG A 177 12.36 -9.19 -13.80
CA ARG A 177 10.98 -8.72 -13.55
C ARG A 177 10.68 -8.81 -12.07
N LEU A 178 10.45 -7.69 -11.42
CA LEU A 178 9.97 -7.60 -10.04
C LEU A 178 8.49 -7.29 -10.05
N GLY A 179 7.73 -8.03 -9.29
CA GLY A 179 6.33 -7.77 -9.02
C GLY A 179 6.11 -6.47 -8.25
N ALA A 180 4.86 -6.21 -7.92
CA ALA A 180 4.49 -5.03 -7.13
C ALA A 180 4.96 -5.17 -5.68
N ASN A 181 5.33 -4.03 -5.08
CA ASN A 181 5.60 -3.90 -3.63
C ASN A 181 6.74 -4.77 -3.10
N CYS A 182 7.68 -5.12 -3.94
CA CYS A 182 8.90 -5.77 -3.51
C CYS A 182 9.80 -4.78 -2.77
N ARG A 183 10.62 -5.30 -1.87
CA ARG A 183 11.67 -4.54 -1.19
C ARG A 183 13.00 -5.17 -1.48
N VAL A 184 13.87 -4.44 -2.14
CA VAL A 184 15.25 -4.89 -2.43
C VAL A 184 16.19 -4.10 -1.54
N GLY A 185 16.90 -4.81 -0.66
CA GLY A 185 17.85 -4.25 0.30
C GLY A 185 19.12 -3.74 -0.35
N ALA A 186 19.91 -3.00 0.44
CA ALA A 186 21.17 -2.43 0.00
C ALA A 186 22.13 -3.50 -0.52
N SER A 187 22.82 -3.21 -1.63
CA SER A 187 23.85 -4.08 -2.23
C SER A 187 23.34 -5.49 -2.59
N ALA A 188 22.03 -5.70 -2.68
CA ALA A 188 21.50 -6.94 -3.22
C ALA A 188 21.68 -6.96 -4.75
N VAL A 189 21.93 -8.15 -5.29
CA VAL A 189 22.10 -8.35 -6.73
C VAL A 189 21.02 -9.29 -7.24
N ILE A 190 20.21 -8.81 -8.19
CA ILE A 190 19.21 -9.63 -8.87
C ILE A 190 19.50 -9.54 -10.36
N ASP A 191 19.77 -10.68 -10.99
CA ASP A 191 20.23 -10.70 -12.38
C ASP A 191 19.68 -11.90 -13.15
N GLY A 192 20.07 -12.01 -14.42
CA GLY A 192 19.63 -13.05 -15.35
C GLY A 192 18.15 -12.97 -15.68
N TRP A 193 17.63 -14.02 -16.27
CA TRP A 193 16.17 -14.15 -16.55
C TRP A 193 15.44 -14.55 -15.27
N THR A 194 15.23 -13.57 -14.41
CA THR A 194 14.65 -13.75 -13.07
C THR A 194 13.33 -13.05 -12.97
N GLU A 195 12.30 -13.80 -12.59
CA GLU A 195 10.96 -13.27 -12.28
C GLU A 195 10.68 -13.46 -10.79
N ILE A 196 10.30 -12.38 -10.10
CA ILE A 196 9.94 -12.38 -8.68
C ILE A 196 8.53 -11.82 -8.54
N GLY A 197 7.65 -12.58 -7.89
CA GLY A 197 6.27 -12.19 -7.62
C GLY A 197 6.13 -11.08 -6.58
N ASP A 198 4.89 -10.61 -6.41
CA ASP A 198 4.54 -9.48 -5.57
C ASP A 198 4.91 -9.68 -4.08
N ASP A 199 5.03 -8.57 -3.34
CA ASP A 199 5.18 -8.55 -1.88
C ASP A 199 6.42 -9.30 -1.37
N THR A 200 7.45 -9.46 -2.18
CA THR A 200 8.68 -10.20 -1.84
C THR A 200 9.73 -9.26 -1.27
N GLU A 201 10.41 -9.72 -0.23
CA GLU A 201 11.47 -8.97 0.44
C GLU A 201 12.83 -9.64 0.24
N VAL A 202 13.78 -8.88 -0.30
CA VAL A 202 15.18 -9.30 -0.54
C VAL A 202 16.06 -8.46 0.36
N PHE A 203 16.72 -9.09 1.31
CA PHE A 203 17.59 -8.44 2.28
C PHE A 203 18.95 -8.07 1.68
N PRO A 204 19.72 -7.20 2.37
CA PRO A 204 21.02 -6.75 1.88
C PRO A 204 21.97 -7.90 1.54
N PHE A 205 22.78 -7.71 0.50
CA PHE A 205 23.80 -8.65 0.02
C PHE A 205 23.27 -10.00 -0.47
N ALA A 206 21.98 -10.19 -0.64
CA ALA A 206 21.45 -11.37 -1.32
C ALA A 206 21.82 -11.35 -2.81
N SER A 207 22.09 -12.52 -3.39
CA SER A 207 22.49 -12.68 -4.78
C SER A 207 21.56 -13.68 -5.48
N ILE A 208 20.65 -13.15 -6.29
CA ILE A 208 19.52 -13.92 -6.85
C ILE A 208 19.61 -13.94 -8.38
N GLY A 209 19.43 -15.13 -8.96
CA GLY A 209 19.38 -15.32 -10.41
C GLY A 209 20.75 -15.37 -11.11
N GLN A 210 21.80 -15.57 -10.35
CA GLN A 210 23.15 -15.71 -10.90
C GLN A 210 23.30 -16.98 -11.77
N ILE A 211 24.37 -17.01 -12.55
CA ILE A 211 24.70 -18.17 -13.37
C ILE A 211 24.86 -19.43 -12.50
N PRO A 212 24.47 -20.61 -13.01
CA PRO A 212 24.66 -21.87 -12.31
C PRO A 212 26.14 -22.12 -11.97
N GLN A 213 26.38 -22.72 -10.81
CA GLN A 213 27.71 -23.22 -10.42
C GLN A 213 27.97 -24.59 -11.09
N ASP A 214 27.78 -24.66 -12.41
CA ASP A 214 28.01 -25.85 -13.22
C ASP A 214 29.08 -25.55 -14.29
N LEU A 215 30.17 -26.30 -14.27
CA LEU A 215 31.27 -26.17 -15.23
C LEU A 215 30.85 -26.45 -16.68
N LYS A 216 29.71 -27.08 -16.90
CA LYS A 216 29.13 -27.33 -18.24
C LYS A 216 28.33 -26.16 -18.77
N PHE A 217 27.95 -25.20 -17.93
CA PHE A 217 27.17 -24.04 -18.34
C PHE A 217 27.96 -23.19 -19.35
N ARG A 218 27.32 -22.81 -20.45
CA ARG A 218 27.95 -22.07 -21.58
C ARG A 218 27.28 -20.71 -21.84
N GLY A 219 26.47 -20.22 -20.91
CA GLY A 219 25.75 -18.95 -21.07
C GLY A 219 24.35 -19.09 -21.67
N GLU A 220 23.78 -20.28 -21.64
CA GLU A 220 22.43 -20.54 -22.13
C GLU A 220 21.38 -19.69 -21.41
N GLU A 221 20.32 -19.32 -22.13
CA GLU A 221 19.15 -18.71 -21.53
C GLU A 221 18.43 -19.72 -20.64
N THR A 222 18.56 -19.54 -19.34
CA THR A 222 17.89 -20.34 -18.32
C THR A 222 17.26 -19.39 -17.31
N ARG A 223 16.25 -19.86 -16.57
CA ARG A 223 15.37 -18.99 -15.79
C ARG A 223 15.38 -19.30 -14.31
N LEU A 224 15.02 -18.28 -13.54
CA LEU A 224 14.61 -18.38 -12.16
C LEU A 224 13.22 -17.77 -12.02
N VAL A 225 12.26 -18.54 -11.52
CA VAL A 225 10.88 -18.10 -11.30
C VAL A 225 10.56 -18.20 -9.81
N ILE A 226 10.23 -17.07 -9.21
CA ILE A 226 9.93 -16.95 -7.79
C ILE A 226 8.51 -16.43 -7.63
N GLY A 227 7.71 -17.11 -6.83
CA GLY A 227 6.35 -16.68 -6.47
C GLY A 227 6.33 -15.44 -5.59
N SER A 228 5.19 -15.18 -4.98
CA SER A 228 4.92 -13.97 -4.20
C SER A 228 5.12 -14.15 -2.70
N ARG A 229 5.33 -13.04 -1.97
CA ARG A 229 5.40 -13.01 -0.50
C ARG A 229 6.54 -13.83 0.10
N ASN A 230 7.65 -13.93 -0.61
CA ASN A 230 8.85 -14.60 -0.13
C ASN A 230 9.75 -13.63 0.63
N ILE A 231 10.57 -14.16 1.51
CA ILE A 231 11.59 -13.41 2.27
C ILE A 231 12.94 -14.07 2.04
N PHE A 232 13.87 -13.35 1.45
CA PHE A 232 15.26 -13.78 1.25
C PHE A 232 16.14 -12.96 2.19
N ARG A 233 16.66 -13.61 3.24
CA ARG A 233 17.54 -12.98 4.22
C ARG A 233 18.90 -12.69 3.64
N GLU A 234 19.76 -12.08 4.45
CA GLU A 234 21.08 -11.59 4.05
C GLU A 234 21.95 -12.73 3.50
N PHE A 235 22.70 -12.44 2.46
CA PHE A 235 23.65 -13.37 1.83
C PHE A 235 23.02 -14.67 1.27
N VAL A 236 21.72 -14.70 1.08
CA VAL A 236 21.08 -15.79 0.33
C VAL A 236 21.58 -15.78 -1.10
N THR A 237 21.89 -16.96 -1.64
CA THR A 237 22.28 -17.13 -3.03
C THR A 237 21.34 -18.08 -3.75
N ILE A 238 20.86 -17.70 -4.95
CA ILE A 238 19.97 -18.51 -5.75
C ILE A 238 20.45 -18.50 -7.19
N ASN A 239 20.71 -19.67 -7.75
CA ASN A 239 21.11 -19.82 -9.14
C ASN A 239 19.90 -20.12 -10.02
N ARG A 240 19.92 -19.60 -11.26
CA ARG A 240 18.97 -20.00 -12.30
C ARG A 240 19.26 -21.43 -12.80
N GLY A 241 18.32 -22.01 -13.55
CA GLY A 241 18.45 -23.38 -14.03
C GLY A 241 19.60 -23.65 -14.99
N THR A 242 19.80 -24.92 -15.35
CA THR A 242 20.71 -25.36 -16.41
C THR A 242 19.93 -26.01 -17.54
N ARG A 243 20.48 -26.01 -18.76
CA ARG A 243 19.84 -26.67 -19.88
C ARG A 243 19.63 -28.17 -19.64
N GLY A 244 20.56 -28.82 -18.97
CA GLY A 244 20.50 -30.24 -18.62
C GLY A 244 19.46 -30.57 -17.55
N GLY A 245 19.13 -29.61 -16.66
CA GLY A 245 18.15 -29.77 -15.60
C GLY A 245 16.75 -29.20 -15.90
N GLY A 246 16.48 -28.92 -17.16
CA GLY A 246 15.15 -28.42 -17.58
C GLY A 246 15.06 -26.89 -17.75
N GLY A 247 16.15 -26.17 -17.49
CA GLY A 247 16.25 -24.72 -17.78
C GLY A 247 15.66 -23.78 -16.74
N VAL A 248 15.06 -24.29 -15.65
CA VAL A 248 14.33 -23.46 -14.67
C VAL A 248 14.64 -23.90 -13.25
N THR A 249 15.00 -22.95 -12.41
CA THR A 249 14.88 -23.04 -10.95
C THR A 249 13.59 -22.37 -10.52
N SER A 250 12.78 -22.99 -9.67
CA SER A 250 11.49 -22.42 -9.24
C SER A 250 11.32 -22.42 -7.73
N ILE A 251 10.71 -21.34 -7.24
CA ILE A 251 10.39 -21.12 -5.83
C ILE A 251 8.91 -20.71 -5.74
N GLY A 252 8.16 -21.37 -4.88
CA GLY A 252 6.75 -21.09 -4.63
C GLY A 252 6.51 -19.78 -3.86
N ASP A 253 5.37 -19.70 -3.18
CA ASP A 253 4.94 -18.51 -2.44
C ASP A 253 5.20 -18.65 -0.94
N ARG A 254 5.38 -17.51 -0.23
CA ARG A 254 5.39 -17.41 1.25
C ARG A 254 6.47 -18.22 1.95
N ILE A 255 7.62 -18.33 1.33
CA ILE A 255 8.77 -19.05 1.86
C ILE A 255 9.75 -18.05 2.47
N VAL A 256 10.36 -18.42 3.58
CA VAL A 256 11.42 -17.66 4.23
C VAL A 256 12.75 -18.40 4.09
N PHE A 257 13.69 -17.78 3.38
CA PHE A 257 15.06 -18.27 3.27
C PHE A 257 15.93 -17.53 4.29
N MET A 258 16.45 -18.26 5.27
CA MET A 258 17.30 -17.71 6.31
C MET A 258 18.66 -17.29 5.72
N ALA A 259 19.40 -16.47 6.48
CA ALA A 259 20.68 -15.96 6.04
C ALA A 259 21.65 -17.11 5.63
N TYR A 260 22.42 -16.86 4.56
CA TYR A 260 23.41 -17.79 3.97
C TYR A 260 22.81 -19.06 3.33
N VAL A 261 21.50 -19.15 3.18
CA VAL A 261 20.92 -20.28 2.44
C VAL A 261 21.33 -20.19 0.97
N HIS A 262 21.68 -21.34 0.41
CA HIS A 262 21.95 -21.51 -1.03
C HIS A 262 20.90 -22.40 -1.69
N VAL A 263 20.31 -21.92 -2.76
CA VAL A 263 19.45 -22.71 -3.67
C VAL A 263 20.24 -22.93 -4.97
N ALA A 264 20.62 -24.16 -5.20
CA ALA A 264 21.33 -24.54 -6.42
C ALA A 264 20.41 -24.48 -7.66
N HIS A 265 21.01 -24.52 -8.83
CA HIS A 265 20.26 -24.61 -10.10
C HIS A 265 19.33 -25.84 -10.15
N ASP A 266 18.27 -25.72 -10.93
CA ASP A 266 17.28 -26.79 -11.20
C ASP A 266 16.51 -27.29 -9.96
N CYS A 267 16.59 -26.57 -8.84
CA CYS A 267 15.77 -26.84 -7.65
C CYS A 267 14.34 -26.35 -7.84
N HIS A 268 13.40 -27.13 -7.33
CA HIS A 268 11.98 -26.75 -7.23
C HIS A 268 11.57 -26.77 -5.76
N VAL A 269 11.32 -25.57 -5.22
CA VAL A 269 10.97 -25.34 -3.81
C VAL A 269 9.51 -24.87 -3.76
N GLY A 270 8.64 -25.62 -3.10
CA GLY A 270 7.20 -25.34 -3.05
C GLY A 270 6.64 -25.18 -1.67
#